data_ccd800d498e70b07104cde7a774535d5
#
_entry.id   ccd800d498e70b07104cde7a774535d5
#
_cell.length_a   1.000
_cell.length_b   1.000
_cell.length_c   1.000
_cell.angle_alpha   90.00
_cell.angle_beta   90.00
_cell.angle_gamma   90.00
#
_symmetry.space_group_name_H-M   'P 1'
#
loop_
_entity.id
_entity.type
_entity.pdbx_description
1 polymer ?
#
loop_
_entity_poly.entity_id
_entity_poly.type
_entity_poly.pdbx_seq_one_letter_code
_entity_poly.pdbx_strand_id
1 'polypeptide(L)'
;MKKTYKINEIFYSLQGEGYNAGRPAVFVRFSGCNRRCPFCDTRHESGVEMTAEQIRQAVEKADSGQNTMVVLTGGEPTLQLSDEENLFPYTSSRRFIAIETNGTGAVPSWIDWVTVSPKEDVPLDKLPKFNEVKLLFDETRLDYIQLFNRDGIIAFIQPIDRSGKMNIQETVNFIKQNPRFRLSVQIHKLIGIQ
;
A
#
# COMPACT_ATOMS: atom_id res chain seq x y z
N MET A 1 -24.52 3.53 -17.18
CA MET A 1 -24.21 4.25 -15.93
C MET A 1 -22.68 4.39 -15.85
N LYS A 2 -22.17 5.54 -15.37
CA LYS A 2 -20.72 5.68 -15.13
C LYS A 2 -20.32 4.74 -13.98
N LYS A 3 -19.16 4.07 -14.11
CA LYS A 3 -18.60 3.25 -13.04
C LYS A 3 -18.34 4.11 -11.80
N THR A 4 -18.63 3.59 -10.62
CA THR A 4 -18.32 4.22 -9.34
C THR A 4 -17.38 3.34 -8.53
N TYR A 5 -16.71 3.98 -7.57
CA TYR A 5 -15.75 3.37 -6.65
C TYR A 5 -16.18 3.73 -5.23
N LYS A 6 -16.18 2.77 -4.35
CA LYS A 6 -16.49 3.02 -2.95
C LYS A 6 -15.24 3.50 -2.23
N ILE A 7 -15.19 4.80 -1.93
CA ILE A 7 -14.06 5.48 -1.31
C ILE A 7 -14.33 5.72 0.17
N ASN A 8 -13.42 5.30 1.02
CA ASN A 8 -13.48 5.51 2.47
C ASN A 8 -13.06 6.93 2.82
N GLU A 9 -11.88 7.36 2.34
CA GLU A 9 -11.35 8.70 2.55
C GLU A 9 -10.34 9.10 1.47
N ILE A 10 -10.14 10.41 1.32
CA ILE A 10 -9.06 11.00 0.50
C ILE A 10 -8.41 12.09 1.34
N PHE A 11 -7.09 12.00 1.55
CA PHE A 11 -6.36 12.94 2.39
C PHE A 11 -4.92 13.14 1.89
N TYR A 12 -4.32 14.28 2.25
CA TYR A 12 -2.95 14.63 1.92
C TYR A 12 -2.05 14.46 3.14
N SER A 13 -0.96 13.72 2.98
CA SER A 13 -0.01 13.44 4.06
C SER A 13 1.36 13.06 3.48
N LEU A 14 2.19 12.40 4.29
CA LEU A 14 3.43 11.77 3.84
C LEU A 14 3.25 10.25 3.74
N GLN A 15 3.83 9.63 2.69
CA GLN A 15 3.96 8.18 2.69
C GLN A 15 4.83 7.75 3.88
N GLY A 16 4.26 6.95 4.76
CA GLY A 16 4.90 6.55 6.01
C GLY A 16 5.69 5.24 5.93
N GLU A 17 5.64 4.51 4.81
CA GLU A 17 6.12 3.13 4.72
C GLU A 17 6.86 2.85 3.41
N GLY A 18 7.72 1.82 3.41
CA GLY A 18 8.38 1.29 2.22
C GLY A 18 9.38 2.24 1.56
N TYR A 19 9.61 2.03 0.28
CA TYR A 19 10.61 2.77 -0.50
C TYR A 19 10.30 4.25 -0.64
N ASN A 20 9.03 4.59 -0.76
CA ASN A 20 8.57 5.97 -0.94
C ASN A 20 8.33 6.72 0.38
N ALA A 21 8.76 6.18 1.52
CA ALA A 21 8.61 6.82 2.83
C ALA A 21 9.18 8.24 2.85
N GLY A 22 8.45 9.18 3.47
CA GLY A 22 8.79 10.59 3.55
C GLY A 22 8.33 11.45 2.36
N ARG A 23 7.83 10.86 1.28
CA ARG A 23 7.32 11.62 0.12
C ARG A 23 5.92 12.17 0.40
N PRO A 24 5.65 13.45 0.05
CA PRO A 24 4.28 13.97 0.05
C PRO A 24 3.38 13.18 -0.90
N ALA A 25 2.19 12.81 -0.42
CA ALA A 25 1.26 12.00 -1.18
C ALA A 25 -0.20 12.29 -0.84
N VAL A 26 -1.08 12.19 -1.83
CA VAL A 26 -2.51 12.09 -1.60
C VAL A 26 -2.88 10.61 -1.55
N PHE A 27 -3.48 10.20 -0.45
CA PHE A 27 -3.98 8.86 -0.25
C PHE A 27 -5.43 8.77 -0.70
N VAL A 28 -5.72 7.79 -1.55
CA VAL A 28 -7.09 7.41 -1.93
C VAL A 28 -7.36 6.05 -1.31
N ARG A 29 -8.12 6.03 -0.22
CA ARG A 29 -8.46 4.81 0.52
C ARG A 29 -9.76 4.21 0.03
N PHE A 30 -9.67 3.05 -0.61
CA PHE A 30 -10.83 2.28 -1.06
C PHE A 30 -11.48 1.53 0.10
N SER A 31 -12.81 1.42 0.04
CA SER A 31 -13.58 0.61 0.99
C SER A 31 -13.67 -0.83 0.55
N GLY A 32 -13.76 -1.73 1.52
CA GLY A 32 -13.88 -3.17 1.29
C GLY A 32 -12.53 -3.87 1.14
N CYS A 33 -12.47 -5.08 1.67
CA CYS A 33 -11.32 -5.96 1.57
C CYS A 33 -11.78 -7.41 1.49
N ASN A 34 -11.07 -8.24 0.76
CA ASN A 34 -11.30 -9.68 0.71
C ASN A 34 -10.60 -10.45 1.86
N ARG A 35 -9.96 -9.73 2.79
CA ARG A 35 -9.28 -10.28 3.96
C ARG A 35 -9.83 -9.67 5.26
N ARG A 36 -9.69 -10.43 6.36
CA ARG A 36 -10.01 -10.00 7.74
C ARG A 36 -8.81 -10.28 8.63
N CYS A 37 -7.78 -9.44 8.51
CA CYS A 37 -6.55 -9.62 9.27
C CYS A 37 -6.75 -9.16 10.73
N PRO A 38 -6.36 -9.95 11.73
CA PRO A 38 -6.54 -9.58 13.15
C PRO A 38 -5.71 -8.36 13.58
N PHE A 39 -4.68 -8.03 12.80
CA PHE A 39 -3.80 -6.88 13.01
C PHE A 39 -4.13 -5.70 12.09
N CYS A 40 -5.29 -5.72 11.40
CA CYS A 40 -5.69 -4.64 10.51
C CYS A 40 -5.98 -3.38 11.31
N ASP A 41 -5.27 -2.30 10.99
CA ASP A 41 -5.44 -0.98 11.62
C ASP A 41 -6.31 -0.03 10.80
N THR A 42 -6.81 -0.50 9.65
CA THR A 42 -7.63 0.30 8.74
C THR A 42 -9.11 -0.03 8.89
N ARG A 43 -9.93 1.01 9.13
CA ARG A 43 -11.39 0.92 9.08
C ARG A 43 -11.84 1.17 7.64
N HIS A 44 -12.17 0.13 6.91
CA HIS A 44 -12.48 0.21 5.46
C HIS A 44 -13.92 -0.24 5.11
N GLU A 45 -14.80 -0.42 6.08
CA GLU A 45 -16.17 -0.91 5.85
C GLU A 45 -17.11 0.19 5.33
N SER A 46 -16.91 1.43 5.78
CA SER A 46 -17.68 2.60 5.35
C SER A 46 -17.09 3.23 4.10
N GLY A 47 -17.88 4.03 3.40
CA GLY A 47 -17.40 4.81 2.26
C GLY A 47 -18.55 5.39 1.43
N VAL A 48 -18.19 6.31 0.54
CA VAL A 48 -19.09 6.97 -0.41
C VAL A 48 -18.78 6.51 -1.83
N GLU A 49 -19.83 6.34 -2.64
CA GLU A 49 -19.67 6.08 -4.06
C GLU A 49 -19.20 7.33 -4.80
N MET A 50 -18.08 7.24 -5.49
CA MET A 50 -17.49 8.32 -6.26
C MET A 50 -17.15 7.86 -7.67
N THR A 51 -17.42 8.70 -8.66
CA THR A 51 -16.92 8.49 -10.03
C THR A 51 -15.42 8.79 -10.13
N ALA A 52 -14.76 8.28 -11.16
CA ALA A 52 -13.35 8.59 -11.41
C ALA A 52 -13.07 10.11 -11.44
N GLU A 53 -13.99 10.89 -12.03
CA GLU A 53 -13.88 12.35 -12.09
C GLU A 53 -13.94 12.99 -10.69
N GLN A 54 -14.87 12.55 -9.86
CA GLN A 54 -14.98 13.04 -8.47
C GLN A 54 -13.74 12.71 -7.64
N ILE A 55 -13.15 11.52 -7.84
CA ILE A 55 -11.89 11.14 -7.19
C ILE A 55 -10.76 12.08 -7.61
N ARG A 56 -10.60 12.34 -8.92
CA ARG A 56 -9.57 13.26 -9.43
C ARG A 56 -9.72 14.66 -8.85
N GLN A 57 -10.93 15.20 -8.84
CA GLN A 57 -11.20 16.53 -8.26
C GLN A 57 -10.88 16.57 -6.76
N ALA A 58 -11.20 15.52 -6.02
CA ALA A 58 -10.88 15.43 -4.60
C ALA A 58 -9.37 15.35 -4.36
N VAL A 59 -8.63 14.59 -5.18
CA VAL A 59 -7.17 14.51 -5.14
C VAL A 59 -6.53 15.86 -5.44
N GLU A 60 -6.96 16.54 -6.50
CA GLU A 60 -6.49 17.87 -6.88
C GLU A 60 -6.72 18.91 -5.77
N LYS A 61 -7.88 18.85 -5.13
CA LYS A 61 -8.21 19.72 -3.99
C LYS A 61 -7.35 19.40 -2.76
N ALA A 62 -7.06 18.12 -2.51
CA ALA A 62 -6.34 17.69 -1.31
C ALA A 62 -4.91 18.24 -1.25
N ASP A 63 -4.18 18.26 -2.37
CA ASP A 63 -2.82 18.80 -2.44
C ASP A 63 -2.73 20.19 -3.07
N SER A 64 -3.87 20.90 -3.20
CA SER A 64 -3.95 22.23 -3.78
C SER A 64 -3.30 22.36 -5.17
N GLY A 65 -3.39 21.30 -5.97
CA GLY A 65 -2.85 21.25 -7.33
C GLY A 65 -1.33 21.09 -7.44
N GLN A 66 -0.65 20.67 -6.36
CA GLN A 66 0.81 20.51 -6.35
C GLN A 66 1.31 19.29 -7.15
N ASN A 67 0.40 18.49 -7.70
CA ASN A 67 0.73 17.31 -8.50
C ASN A 67 1.61 16.29 -7.76
N THR A 68 1.37 16.09 -6.47
CA THR A 68 2.10 15.12 -5.65
C THR A 68 1.77 13.67 -6.02
N MET A 69 2.52 12.73 -5.48
CA MET A 69 2.25 11.30 -5.63
C MET A 69 0.83 10.96 -5.16
N VAL A 70 0.17 10.02 -5.84
CA VAL A 70 -1.09 9.42 -5.36
C VAL A 70 -0.83 8.00 -4.91
N VAL A 71 -1.29 7.65 -3.72
CA VAL A 71 -1.22 6.28 -3.18
C VAL A 71 -2.64 5.71 -3.12
N LEU A 72 -2.89 4.71 -3.95
CA LEU A 72 -4.12 3.93 -3.94
C LEU A 72 -3.98 2.84 -2.88
N THR A 73 -4.77 2.92 -1.84
CA THR A 73 -4.69 2.04 -0.65
C THR A 73 -6.09 1.73 -0.12
N GLY A 74 -6.21 1.22 1.08
CA GLY A 74 -7.49 1.05 1.76
C GLY A 74 -7.70 -0.34 2.32
N GLY A 75 -8.83 -0.98 2.02
CA GLY A 75 -9.03 -2.40 2.20
C GLY A 75 -8.17 -3.16 1.19
N GLU A 76 -8.74 -3.44 0.02
CA GLU A 76 -7.98 -3.98 -1.12
C GLU A 76 -8.39 -3.25 -2.40
N PRO A 77 -7.55 -2.33 -2.92
CA PRO A 77 -7.89 -1.52 -4.08
C PRO A 77 -8.16 -2.34 -5.35
N THR A 78 -7.45 -3.46 -5.54
CA THR A 78 -7.58 -4.30 -6.74
C THR A 78 -8.96 -4.95 -6.90
N LEU A 79 -9.80 -4.93 -5.88
CA LEU A 79 -11.20 -5.38 -5.98
C LEU A 79 -12.06 -4.43 -6.83
N GLN A 80 -11.64 -3.18 -6.97
CA GLN A 80 -12.41 -2.14 -7.66
C GLN A 80 -11.68 -1.59 -8.89
N LEU A 81 -10.36 -1.74 -8.98
CA LEU A 81 -9.53 -1.24 -10.07
C LEU A 81 -9.43 -2.25 -11.23
N SER A 82 -9.25 -1.75 -12.44
CA SER A 82 -9.01 -2.57 -13.64
C SER A 82 -8.22 -1.78 -14.68
N ASP A 83 -7.75 -2.46 -15.72
CA ASP A 83 -7.12 -1.82 -16.88
C ASP A 83 -8.12 -1.08 -17.79
N GLU A 84 -9.41 -1.40 -17.69
CA GLU A 84 -10.44 -0.81 -18.54
C GLU A 84 -10.67 0.67 -18.25
N GLU A 85 -10.38 1.13 -17.04
CA GLU A 85 -10.54 2.52 -16.64
C GLU A 85 -9.36 3.01 -15.83
N ASN A 86 -8.52 3.84 -16.44
CA ASN A 86 -7.46 4.55 -15.75
C ASN A 86 -8.05 5.70 -14.95
N LEU A 87 -7.94 5.64 -13.61
CA LEU A 87 -8.41 6.72 -12.74
C LEU A 87 -7.65 8.03 -12.96
N PHE A 88 -6.38 7.95 -13.37
CA PHE A 88 -5.48 9.09 -13.57
C PHE A 88 -4.86 9.03 -14.97
N PRO A 89 -5.65 9.25 -16.04
CA PRO A 89 -5.16 9.20 -17.40
C PRO A 89 -4.06 10.25 -17.61
N TYR A 90 -3.15 9.95 -18.53
CA TYR A 90 -2.06 10.85 -18.89
C TYR A 90 -2.60 12.21 -19.32
N THR A 91 -2.25 13.24 -18.57
CA THR A 91 -2.44 14.64 -18.90
C THR A 91 -1.07 15.32 -18.97
N SER A 92 -1.01 16.60 -19.33
CA SER A 92 0.23 17.38 -19.36
C SER A 92 1.01 17.41 -18.03
N SER A 93 0.33 17.12 -16.93
CA SER A 93 0.89 16.99 -15.57
C SER A 93 0.62 15.60 -15.00
N ARG A 94 1.38 14.60 -15.48
CA ARG A 94 1.24 13.22 -15.01
C ARG A 94 1.64 13.09 -13.53
N ARG A 95 0.71 12.60 -12.71
CA ARG A 95 1.01 12.20 -11.33
C ARG A 95 1.70 10.83 -11.30
N PHE A 96 2.57 10.63 -10.33
CA PHE A 96 3.13 9.32 -10.01
C PHE A 96 2.11 8.54 -9.18
N ILE A 97 1.64 7.41 -9.69
CA ILE A 97 0.58 6.60 -9.08
C ILE A 97 1.18 5.34 -8.45
N ALA A 98 1.07 5.23 -7.14
CA ALA A 98 1.46 4.05 -6.39
C ALA A 98 0.22 3.28 -5.91
N ILE A 99 0.36 1.98 -5.71
CA ILE A 99 -0.65 1.12 -5.10
C ILE A 99 -0.05 0.32 -3.95
N GLU A 100 -0.81 0.18 -2.87
CA GLU A 100 -0.58 -0.80 -1.82
C GLU A 100 -1.66 -1.89 -1.89
N THR A 101 -1.24 -3.13 -2.09
CA THR A 101 -2.14 -4.27 -2.26
C THR A 101 -1.70 -5.47 -1.43
N ASN A 102 -2.65 -6.31 -1.04
CA ASN A 102 -2.35 -7.60 -0.40
C ASN A 102 -1.88 -8.68 -1.40
N GLY A 103 -1.84 -8.35 -2.69
CA GLY A 103 -1.32 -9.22 -3.74
C GLY A 103 -2.27 -10.29 -4.26
N THR A 104 -3.56 -10.26 -3.88
CA THR A 104 -4.54 -11.29 -4.31
C THR A 104 -5.23 -10.98 -5.62
N GLY A 105 -5.18 -9.71 -6.07
CA GLY A 105 -5.80 -9.26 -7.31
C GLY A 105 -4.79 -8.81 -8.35
N ALA A 106 -5.23 -8.72 -9.62
CA ALA A 106 -4.44 -8.14 -10.69
C ALA A 106 -4.27 -6.64 -10.47
N VAL A 107 -3.06 -6.14 -10.65
CA VAL A 107 -2.74 -4.72 -10.58
C VAL A 107 -2.82 -4.12 -11.98
N PRO A 108 -3.56 -3.02 -12.17
CA PRO A 108 -3.67 -2.36 -13.48
C PRO A 108 -2.31 -1.87 -14.01
N SER A 109 -2.13 -1.96 -15.32
CA SER A 109 -0.86 -1.62 -16.00
C SER A 109 -0.49 -0.14 -15.97
N TRP A 110 -1.44 0.74 -15.65
CA TRP A 110 -1.23 2.19 -15.53
C TRP A 110 -0.66 2.63 -14.17
N ILE A 111 -0.45 1.71 -13.23
CA ILE A 111 0.19 1.96 -11.94
C ILE A 111 1.71 2.06 -12.13
N ASP A 112 2.34 3.10 -11.58
CA ASP A 112 3.78 3.34 -11.69
C ASP A 112 4.60 2.58 -10.64
N TRP A 113 4.04 2.37 -9.44
CA TRP A 113 4.71 1.71 -8.32
C TRP A 113 3.77 0.75 -7.59
N VAL A 114 4.19 -0.48 -7.48
CA VAL A 114 3.41 -1.55 -6.83
C VAL A 114 4.13 -2.02 -5.57
N THR A 115 3.50 -1.78 -4.42
CA THR A 115 3.89 -2.34 -3.13
C THR A 115 2.96 -3.50 -2.81
N VAL A 116 3.51 -4.71 -2.78
CA VAL A 116 2.75 -5.90 -2.38
C VAL A 116 3.01 -6.22 -0.91
N SER A 117 1.95 -6.41 -0.14
CA SER A 117 2.02 -6.78 1.28
C SER A 117 1.20 -8.06 1.53
N PRO A 118 1.75 -9.25 1.22
CA PRO A 118 1.04 -10.52 1.35
C PRO A 118 0.65 -10.79 2.80
N LYS A 119 -0.61 -11.10 3.05
CA LYS A 119 -1.14 -11.41 4.39
C LYS A 119 -1.14 -12.90 4.71
N GLU A 120 -0.96 -13.71 3.69
CA GLU A 120 -0.82 -15.17 3.75
C GLU A 120 0.39 -15.58 2.91
N ASP A 121 0.76 -16.86 2.99
CA ASP A 121 1.85 -17.42 2.20
C ASP A 121 1.40 -17.68 0.76
N VAL A 122 1.34 -16.61 -0.02
CA VAL A 122 1.03 -16.67 -1.44
C VAL A 122 2.27 -17.10 -2.21
N PRO A 123 2.21 -18.12 -3.09
CA PRO A 123 3.33 -18.48 -3.95
C PRO A 123 3.83 -17.28 -4.77
N LEU A 124 5.14 -17.14 -4.91
CA LEU A 124 5.75 -15.98 -5.58
C LEU A 124 5.27 -15.78 -7.02
N ASP A 125 5.03 -16.87 -7.75
CA ASP A 125 4.54 -16.89 -9.12
C ASP A 125 3.06 -16.49 -9.23
N LYS A 126 2.35 -16.39 -8.10
CA LYS A 126 0.95 -15.93 -8.02
C LYS A 126 0.83 -14.47 -7.61
N LEU A 127 1.92 -13.86 -7.15
CA LEU A 127 1.92 -12.43 -6.86
C LEU A 127 1.88 -11.62 -8.17
N PRO A 128 1.20 -10.47 -8.19
CA PRO A 128 1.31 -9.54 -9.32
C PRO A 128 2.77 -9.08 -9.48
N LYS A 129 3.10 -8.47 -10.63
CA LYS A 129 4.38 -7.76 -10.74
C LYS A 129 4.42 -6.65 -9.69
N PHE A 130 5.54 -6.52 -9.00
CA PHE A 130 5.73 -5.52 -7.95
C PHE A 130 7.10 -4.85 -8.05
N ASN A 131 7.19 -3.65 -7.51
CA ASN A 131 8.44 -2.91 -7.36
C ASN A 131 9.07 -3.21 -6.00
N GLU A 132 8.24 -3.39 -4.97
CA GLU A 132 8.68 -3.78 -3.64
C GLU A 132 7.68 -4.73 -2.97
N VAL A 133 8.19 -5.50 -2.02
CA VAL A 133 7.35 -6.27 -1.09
C VAL A 133 7.55 -5.77 0.33
N LYS A 134 6.46 -5.65 1.07
CA LYS A 134 6.43 -5.25 2.47
C LYS A 134 5.85 -6.39 3.31
N LEU A 135 6.70 -7.07 4.06
CA LEU A 135 6.36 -8.26 4.84
C LEU A 135 6.23 -7.89 6.31
N LEU A 136 5.16 -8.32 6.94
CA LEU A 136 5.04 -8.22 8.39
C LEU A 136 5.95 -9.26 9.04
N PHE A 137 6.72 -8.83 10.06
CA PHE A 137 7.60 -9.73 10.79
C PHE A 137 6.80 -10.64 11.71
N ASP A 138 6.68 -11.89 11.30
CA ASP A 138 6.05 -12.95 12.08
C ASP A 138 6.99 -14.15 12.11
N GLU A 139 7.42 -14.54 13.31
CA GLU A 139 8.34 -15.67 13.51
C GLU A 139 7.77 -16.99 13.01
N THR A 140 6.46 -17.12 12.91
CA THR A 140 5.80 -18.31 12.35
C THR A 140 5.87 -18.39 10.84
N ARG A 141 6.34 -17.31 10.17
CA ARG A 141 6.40 -17.19 8.70
C ARG A 141 7.82 -16.95 8.17
N LEU A 142 8.84 -17.30 8.92
CA LEU A 142 10.23 -17.03 8.53
C LEU A 142 10.61 -17.70 7.19
N ASP A 143 10.16 -18.92 6.95
CA ASP A 143 10.42 -19.63 5.68
C ASP A 143 9.81 -18.87 4.50
N TYR A 144 8.60 -18.35 4.65
CA TYR A 144 7.96 -17.53 3.63
C TYR A 144 8.71 -16.20 3.42
N ILE A 145 9.10 -15.53 4.49
CA ILE A 145 9.87 -14.28 4.44
C ILE A 145 11.20 -14.51 3.69
N GLN A 146 11.87 -15.62 3.94
CA GLN A 146 13.15 -15.95 3.30
C GLN A 146 13.04 -16.15 1.78
N LEU A 147 11.88 -16.44 1.24
CA LEU A 147 11.68 -16.49 -0.22
C LEU A 147 12.00 -15.16 -0.92
N PHE A 148 11.92 -14.04 -0.20
CA PHE A 148 12.20 -12.70 -0.71
C PHE A 148 13.64 -12.23 -0.44
N ASN A 149 14.46 -13.03 0.25
CA ASN A 149 15.86 -12.73 0.56
C ASN A 149 16.79 -13.06 -0.63
N ARG A 150 16.57 -12.40 -1.76
CA ARG A 150 17.33 -12.65 -3.00
C ARG A 150 17.53 -11.39 -3.82
N ASP A 151 18.50 -11.44 -4.74
CA ASP A 151 18.82 -10.32 -5.62
C ASP A 151 17.63 -9.95 -6.53
N GLY A 152 17.52 -8.66 -6.83
CA GLY A 152 16.46 -8.12 -7.68
C GLY A 152 15.14 -7.85 -6.98
N ILE A 153 14.97 -8.23 -5.70
CA ILE A 153 13.79 -7.93 -4.91
C ILE A 153 14.10 -6.83 -3.89
N ILE A 154 13.30 -5.76 -3.90
CA ILE A 154 13.28 -4.76 -2.83
C ILE A 154 12.30 -5.26 -1.77
N ALA A 155 12.81 -5.75 -0.65
CA ALA A 155 12.00 -6.31 0.42
C ALA A 155 12.16 -5.54 1.73
N PHE A 156 11.02 -5.13 2.27
CA PHE A 156 10.92 -4.49 3.58
C PHE A 156 10.30 -5.44 4.58
N ILE A 157 10.84 -5.43 5.80
CA ILE A 157 10.26 -6.11 6.95
C ILE A 157 9.70 -5.06 7.89
N GLN A 158 8.44 -5.23 8.27
CA GLN A 158 7.70 -4.29 9.10
C GLN A 158 7.30 -4.95 10.42
N PRO A 159 7.59 -4.32 11.57
CA PRO A 159 7.11 -4.80 12.86
C PRO A 159 5.58 -4.88 12.90
N ILE A 160 5.04 -5.86 13.60
CA ILE A 160 3.60 -5.98 13.87
C ILE A 160 3.30 -5.31 15.21
N ASP A 161 2.28 -4.45 15.22
CA ASP A 161 1.67 -3.98 16.45
C ASP A 161 0.62 -5.00 16.91
N ARG A 162 0.86 -5.60 18.07
CA ARG A 162 -0.10 -6.48 18.75
C ARG A 162 -0.53 -5.81 20.05
N SER A 163 -1.67 -5.11 20.00
CA SER A 163 -2.26 -4.45 21.18
C SER A 163 -1.35 -3.41 21.84
N GLY A 164 -0.70 -2.56 21.04
CA GLY A 164 0.19 -1.50 21.51
C GLY A 164 1.63 -1.95 21.80
N LYS A 165 1.97 -3.21 21.55
CA LYS A 165 3.33 -3.73 21.65
C LYS A 165 3.82 -4.16 20.27
N MET A 166 4.77 -3.38 19.75
CA MET A 166 5.45 -3.72 18.49
C MET A 166 6.65 -4.63 18.75
N ASN A 167 6.85 -5.64 17.88
CA ASN A 167 8.02 -6.53 17.91
C ASN A 167 9.23 -5.91 17.16
N ILE A 168 9.56 -4.64 17.50
CA ILE A 168 10.61 -3.87 16.81
C ILE A 168 11.98 -4.51 16.99
N GLN A 169 12.33 -4.91 18.22
CA GLN A 169 13.67 -5.42 18.52
C GLN A 169 13.93 -6.75 17.80
N GLU A 170 12.95 -7.62 17.77
CA GLU A 170 13.01 -8.91 17.07
C GLU A 170 13.14 -8.69 15.57
N THR A 171 12.36 -7.76 15.01
CA THR A 171 12.42 -7.36 13.60
C THR A 171 13.82 -6.83 13.23
N VAL A 172 14.38 -5.92 14.04
CA VAL A 172 15.71 -5.34 13.81
C VAL A 172 16.79 -6.42 13.89
N ASN A 173 16.70 -7.32 14.86
CA ASN A 173 17.66 -8.42 15.00
C ASN A 173 17.63 -9.35 13.79
N PHE A 174 16.43 -9.68 13.30
CA PHE A 174 16.26 -10.47 12.09
C PHE A 174 16.89 -9.79 10.85
N ILE A 175 16.63 -8.49 10.65
CA ILE A 175 17.18 -7.73 9.52
C ILE A 175 18.70 -7.67 9.58
N LYS A 176 19.29 -7.48 10.77
CA LYS A 176 20.76 -7.47 10.95
C LYS A 176 21.41 -8.80 10.56
N GLN A 177 20.71 -9.91 10.73
CA GLN A 177 21.14 -11.24 10.31
C GLN A 177 20.86 -11.51 8.82
N ASN A 178 19.98 -10.71 8.18
CA ASN A 178 19.54 -10.86 6.80
C ASN A 178 19.63 -9.51 6.05
N PRO A 179 20.84 -9.02 5.72
CA PRO A 179 21.11 -7.62 5.34
C PRO A 179 20.53 -7.20 3.97
N ARG A 180 19.91 -8.09 3.20
CA ARG A 180 19.13 -7.71 2.00
C ARG A 180 17.80 -7.10 2.33
N PHE A 181 17.23 -7.42 3.48
CA PHE A 181 16.00 -6.81 3.96
C PHE A 181 16.24 -5.41 4.49
N ARG A 182 15.22 -4.57 4.34
CA ARG A 182 15.19 -3.20 4.87
C ARG A 182 14.10 -3.09 5.92
N LEU A 183 14.29 -2.23 6.90
CA LEU A 183 13.25 -1.93 7.88
C LEU A 183 12.21 -0.99 7.25
N SER A 184 10.94 -1.34 7.37
CA SER A 184 9.82 -0.40 7.20
C SER A 184 9.20 -0.15 8.56
N VAL A 185 9.00 1.11 8.89
CA VAL A 185 8.23 1.52 10.07
C VAL A 185 7.05 2.35 9.63
N GLN A 186 6.02 2.43 10.45
CA GLN A 186 4.87 3.31 10.20
C GLN A 186 5.19 4.71 10.71
N ILE A 187 5.95 5.48 9.92
CA ILE A 187 6.45 6.81 10.30
C ILE A 187 5.30 7.73 10.71
N HIS A 188 4.17 7.68 10.00
CA HIS A 188 2.98 8.47 10.31
C HIS A 188 2.50 8.26 11.76
N LYS A 189 2.54 7.03 12.29
CA LYS A 189 2.21 6.75 13.70
C LYS A 189 3.24 7.32 14.66
N LEU A 190 4.54 7.30 14.28
CA LEU A 190 5.62 7.79 15.14
C LEU A 190 5.60 9.31 15.30
N ILE A 191 5.23 10.05 14.25
CA ILE A 191 5.22 11.51 14.26
C ILE A 191 3.82 12.11 14.41
N GLY A 192 2.78 11.28 14.56
CA GLY A 192 1.40 11.71 14.86
C GLY A 192 0.69 12.43 13.72
N ILE A 193 0.97 12.04 12.45
CA ILE A 193 0.23 12.51 11.26
C ILE A 193 -0.73 11.43 10.77
N GLN A 194 -1.69 11.85 9.92
CA GLN A 194 -2.63 10.93 9.29
C GLN A 194 -1.93 10.03 8.28
#